data_5e1a98e50497b01b57d96b0babb7f515
#
_entry.id   5e1a98e50497b01b57d96b0babb7f515
#
_cell.length_a   1.000
_cell.length_b   1.000
_cell.length_c   1.000
_cell.angle_alpha   90.00
_cell.angle_beta   90.00
_cell.angle_gamma   90.00
#
_symmetry.space_group_name_H-M   'P 1'
#
loop_
_entity.id
_entity.type
_entity.pdbx_description
1 polymer ?
#
loop_
_entity_poly.entity_id
_entity_poly.type
_entity_poly.pdbx_seq_one_letter_code
_entity_poly.pdbx_strand_id
1 'polypeptide(L)'
;MLRRSLTTLSLLALVAAPLAAQDASDPTHKVEGGALPAGWMGRTDRPSDKLTDAKFVAMGSGYHVTSGPAAIYWNPKNVTSGPFTASTTVTQTKAPMHPEAYGIFFAGSNLDKPDQSYAYFIVRGDGKFLVNHRAGDQVHKLIPWTENAAVVKADANGKATNKLTVDATKADSIRFLVNGTQVAALPVSQLGNGHGIVGLRVNHNLDVHVGDLTIAKK
;
A
#
# COMPACT_ATOMS: atom_id res chain seq x y z
N MET A 1 -53.57 6.01 -62.40
CA MET A 1 -52.11 6.03 -62.34
C MET A 1 -51.66 6.52 -60.97
N LEU A 2 -51.37 5.61 -60.01
CA LEU A 2 -50.94 5.96 -58.68
C LEU A 2 -49.39 5.83 -58.63
N ARG A 3 -48.69 6.94 -58.40
CA ARG A 3 -47.25 6.91 -58.15
C ARG A 3 -47.02 6.66 -56.65
N ARG A 4 -46.39 5.55 -56.30
CA ARG A 4 -45.89 5.27 -54.95
C ARG A 4 -44.50 5.86 -54.81
N SER A 5 -44.36 6.83 -53.91
CA SER A 5 -43.06 7.33 -53.48
C SER A 5 -42.50 6.39 -52.42
N LEU A 6 -41.35 5.77 -52.66
CA LEU A 6 -40.57 5.06 -51.67
C LEU A 6 -39.69 6.10 -50.91
N THR A 7 -39.93 6.24 -49.64
CA THR A 7 -39.07 6.98 -48.75
C THR A 7 -38.05 6.02 -48.15
N THR A 8 -36.80 6.14 -48.55
CA THR A 8 -35.68 5.38 -47.95
C THR A 8 -35.26 6.03 -46.64
N LEU A 9 -35.47 5.34 -45.54
CA LEU A 9 -35.03 5.75 -44.21
C LEU A 9 -33.58 5.27 -44.00
N SER A 10 -32.62 6.19 -44.08
CA SER A 10 -31.21 5.91 -43.76
C SER A 10 -31.02 5.89 -42.25
N LEU A 11 -30.75 4.68 -41.72
CA LEU A 11 -30.41 4.47 -40.34
C LEU A 11 -28.94 4.82 -40.15
N LEU A 12 -28.67 5.97 -39.52
CA LEU A 12 -27.30 6.34 -39.10
C LEU A 12 -26.96 5.55 -37.84
N ALA A 13 -26.13 4.51 -37.97
CA ALA A 13 -25.58 3.78 -36.83
C ALA A 13 -24.49 4.67 -36.18
N LEU A 14 -24.79 5.24 -35.02
CA LEU A 14 -23.78 5.87 -34.16
C LEU A 14 -22.91 4.75 -33.56
N VAL A 15 -21.72 4.57 -34.10
CA VAL A 15 -20.68 3.76 -33.48
C VAL A 15 -20.14 4.56 -32.29
N ALA A 16 -20.60 4.25 -31.09
CA ALA A 16 -19.97 4.72 -29.87
C ALA A 16 -18.63 4.00 -29.72
N ALA A 17 -17.53 4.66 -30.09
CA ALA A 17 -16.20 4.19 -29.73
C ALA A 17 -16.09 4.21 -28.19
N PRO A 18 -15.59 3.12 -27.56
CA PRO A 18 -15.29 3.17 -26.14
C PRO A 18 -14.21 4.23 -25.93
N LEU A 19 -14.50 5.29 -25.17
CA LEU A 19 -13.48 6.12 -24.58
C LEU A 19 -12.69 5.19 -23.65
N ALA A 20 -11.54 4.69 -24.13
CA ALA A 20 -10.50 4.23 -23.25
C ALA A 20 -10.11 5.44 -22.41
N ALA A 21 -10.54 5.46 -21.15
CA ALA A 21 -9.98 6.36 -20.17
C ALA A 21 -8.48 6.03 -20.15
N GLN A 22 -7.67 6.88 -20.79
CA GLN A 22 -6.25 6.90 -20.57
C GLN A 22 -6.11 7.28 -19.09
N ASP A 23 -5.80 6.30 -18.24
CA ASP A 23 -5.23 6.56 -16.93
C ASP A 23 -4.06 7.49 -17.18
N ALA A 24 -4.23 8.76 -16.80
CA ALA A 24 -3.13 9.71 -16.82
C ALA A 24 -2.07 9.11 -15.89
N SER A 25 -1.01 8.54 -16.47
CA SER A 25 0.04 7.89 -15.70
C SER A 25 0.65 8.94 -14.78
N ASP A 26 0.50 8.74 -13.47
CA ASP A 26 1.22 9.56 -12.48
C ASP A 26 2.70 9.11 -12.54
N PRO A 27 3.59 9.88 -13.18
CA PRO A 27 4.97 9.47 -13.33
C PRO A 27 5.64 9.46 -11.95
N THR A 28 6.48 8.47 -11.72
CA THR A 28 7.30 8.41 -10.52
C THR A 28 8.16 9.67 -10.40
N HIS A 29 7.98 10.42 -9.32
CA HIS A 29 8.75 11.63 -9.08
C HIS A 29 10.21 11.29 -8.79
N LYS A 30 11.13 12.11 -9.28
CA LYS A 30 12.53 12.04 -8.84
C LYS A 30 12.66 12.67 -7.48
N VAL A 31 13.14 11.90 -6.52
CA VAL A 31 13.49 12.34 -5.18
C VAL A 31 14.99 12.13 -5.00
N GLU A 32 15.69 13.14 -4.52
CA GLU A 32 17.08 12.96 -4.10
C GLU A 32 17.10 12.24 -2.76
N GLY A 33 17.25 10.92 -2.84
CA GLY A 33 17.39 10.05 -1.70
C GLY A 33 18.81 10.04 -1.16
N GLY A 34 19.07 9.13 -0.25
CA GLY A 34 20.36 8.96 0.39
C GLY A 34 20.48 7.58 1.03
N ALA A 35 21.49 7.43 1.89
CA ALA A 35 21.63 6.22 2.67
C ALA A 35 20.42 6.04 3.59
N LEU A 36 19.95 4.81 3.71
CA LEU A 36 18.92 4.44 4.66
C LEU A 36 19.42 4.61 6.10
N PRO A 37 18.55 4.81 7.10
CA PRO A 37 18.94 4.81 8.51
C PRO A 37 19.68 3.52 8.88
N ALA A 38 20.57 3.61 9.84
CA ALA A 38 21.42 2.48 10.27
C ALA A 38 20.58 1.23 10.59
N GLY A 39 20.94 0.10 10.01
CA GLY A 39 20.27 -1.18 10.17
C GLY A 39 18.99 -1.37 9.35
N TRP A 40 18.57 -0.37 8.57
CA TRP A 40 17.45 -0.51 7.65
C TRP A 40 17.91 -0.94 6.26
N MET A 41 17.07 -1.73 5.63
CA MET A 41 17.15 -2.16 4.24
C MET A 41 15.89 -1.69 3.51
N GLY A 42 15.94 -1.69 2.19
CA GLY A 42 14.79 -1.33 1.37
C GLY A 42 14.83 -1.98 0.01
N ARG A 43 13.66 -2.06 -0.62
CA ARG A 43 13.49 -2.58 -1.98
C ARG A 43 12.34 -1.87 -2.66
N THR A 44 12.54 -1.47 -3.90
CA THR A 44 11.50 -0.94 -4.78
C THR A 44 10.65 -2.08 -5.35
N ASP A 45 9.41 -1.76 -5.73
CA ASP A 45 8.48 -2.74 -6.31
C ASP A 45 8.94 -3.24 -7.69
N ARG A 46 9.58 -2.37 -8.46
CA ARG A 46 10.05 -2.67 -9.83
C ARG A 46 11.57 -2.75 -9.84
N PRO A 47 12.16 -3.75 -10.50
CA PRO A 47 13.63 -3.84 -10.63
C PRO A 47 14.27 -2.65 -11.38
N SER A 48 13.49 -1.95 -12.21
CA SER A 48 13.95 -0.76 -12.93
C SER A 48 14.08 0.49 -12.07
N ASP A 49 13.38 0.49 -10.91
CA ASP A 49 13.35 1.65 -10.03
C ASP A 49 14.56 1.63 -9.07
N LYS A 50 15.00 2.81 -8.70
CA LYS A 50 16.15 2.95 -7.80
C LYS A 50 15.69 3.38 -6.42
N LEU A 51 16.19 2.70 -5.39
CA LEU A 51 15.91 3.06 -4.01
C LEU A 51 16.47 4.45 -3.65
N THR A 52 17.49 4.91 -4.37
CA THR A 52 18.04 6.27 -4.27
C THR A 52 17.09 7.37 -4.73
N ASP A 53 16.00 7.00 -5.41
CA ASP A 53 14.92 7.93 -5.79
C ASP A 53 13.83 8.00 -4.70
N ALA A 54 14.14 7.51 -3.50
CA ALA A 54 13.33 7.66 -2.30
C ALA A 54 14.22 8.14 -1.14
N LYS A 55 13.73 9.10 -0.37
CA LYS A 55 14.39 9.60 0.83
C LYS A 55 13.73 8.95 2.04
N PHE A 56 14.49 8.17 2.80
CA PHE A 56 14.06 7.58 4.06
C PHE A 56 15.06 7.96 5.14
N VAL A 57 14.68 8.86 6.05
CA VAL A 57 15.56 9.43 7.05
C VAL A 57 14.95 9.34 8.44
N ALA A 58 15.78 9.25 9.47
CA ALA A 58 15.34 9.38 10.85
C ALA A 58 14.81 10.80 11.12
N MET A 59 13.70 10.91 11.84
CA MET A 59 13.08 12.17 12.22
C MET A 59 12.37 12.05 13.57
N GLY A 60 12.90 12.70 14.59
CA GLY A 60 12.42 12.53 15.96
C GLY A 60 12.56 11.09 16.44
N SER A 61 11.50 10.52 17.01
CA SER A 61 11.43 9.10 17.41
C SER A 61 11.06 8.16 16.25
N GLY A 62 10.80 8.68 15.05
CA GLY A 62 10.36 7.92 13.90
C GLY A 62 11.18 8.22 12.65
N TYR A 63 10.49 8.21 11.51
CA TYR A 63 11.10 8.37 10.20
C TYR A 63 10.28 9.30 9.32
N HIS A 64 10.93 9.92 8.35
CA HIS A 64 10.28 10.62 7.26
C HIS A 64 10.62 9.96 5.95
N VAL A 65 9.59 9.67 5.14
CA VAL A 65 9.73 9.06 3.82
C VAL A 65 9.15 10.00 2.78
N THR A 66 9.99 10.44 1.85
CA THR A 66 9.55 11.06 0.60
C THR A 66 9.82 10.05 -0.50
N SER A 67 8.77 9.45 -1.04
CA SER A 67 8.85 8.36 -1.99
C SER A 67 8.75 8.90 -3.42
N GLY A 68 9.71 8.55 -4.28
CA GLY A 68 9.51 8.53 -5.73
C GLY A 68 8.85 7.21 -6.10
N PRO A 69 9.59 6.08 -6.16
CA PRO A 69 9.04 4.76 -6.40
C PRO A 69 8.35 4.18 -5.17
N ALA A 70 7.44 3.23 -5.40
CA ALA A 70 6.90 2.38 -4.34
C ALA A 70 7.98 1.45 -3.80
N ALA A 71 8.05 1.33 -2.46
CA ALA A 71 9.06 0.52 -1.80
C ALA A 71 8.58 -0.09 -0.49
N ILE A 72 9.30 -1.11 -0.06
CA ILE A 72 9.27 -1.65 1.28
C ILE A 72 10.57 -1.33 2.01
N TYR A 73 10.49 -1.11 3.33
CA TYR A 73 11.62 -0.81 4.20
C TYR A 73 11.55 -1.70 5.44
N TRP A 74 12.68 -2.29 5.83
CA TRP A 74 12.72 -3.17 6.99
C TRP A 74 14.05 -3.12 7.72
N ASN A 75 14.00 -3.44 9.01
CA ASN A 75 15.18 -3.80 9.76
C ASN A 75 15.17 -5.34 9.92
N PRO A 76 16.23 -6.06 9.57
CA PRO A 76 16.30 -7.53 9.71
C PRO A 76 16.08 -8.04 11.14
N LYS A 77 16.26 -7.18 12.16
CA LYS A 77 15.96 -7.51 13.55
C LYS A 77 14.47 -7.57 13.87
N ASN A 78 13.63 -6.99 13.01
CA ASN A 78 12.17 -6.97 13.15
C ASN A 78 11.53 -8.27 12.68
N VAL A 79 12.01 -9.40 13.19
CA VAL A 79 11.50 -10.74 12.84
C VAL A 79 10.56 -11.25 13.93
N THR A 80 9.47 -11.90 13.52
CA THR A 80 8.50 -12.57 14.38
C THR A 80 8.50 -14.07 14.13
N SER A 81 8.38 -14.87 15.18
CA SER A 81 8.35 -16.35 15.13
C SER A 81 7.23 -16.95 15.98
N GLY A 82 6.40 -16.14 16.59
CA GLY A 82 5.28 -16.51 17.46
C GLY A 82 4.23 -15.38 17.46
N PRO A 83 3.24 -15.43 18.37
CA PRO A 83 2.20 -14.43 18.47
C PRO A 83 2.79 -13.01 18.65
N PHE A 84 2.28 -12.05 17.90
CA PHE A 84 2.76 -10.66 17.95
C PHE A 84 1.67 -9.65 17.64
N THR A 85 1.95 -8.39 17.99
CA THR A 85 1.31 -7.22 17.41
C THR A 85 2.37 -6.32 16.79
N ALA A 86 2.10 -5.80 15.59
CA ALA A 86 2.94 -4.78 14.97
C ALA A 86 2.09 -3.53 14.74
N SER A 87 2.59 -2.37 15.16
CA SER A 87 1.86 -1.11 14.95
C SER A 87 2.79 0.05 14.65
N THR A 88 2.26 1.00 13.87
CA THR A 88 2.90 2.30 13.62
C THR A 88 1.82 3.34 13.37
N THR A 89 2.15 4.60 13.65
CA THR A 89 1.32 5.75 13.27
C THR A 89 1.97 6.42 12.07
N VAL A 90 1.19 6.60 11.01
CA VAL A 90 1.67 7.26 9.79
C VAL A 90 0.83 8.49 9.52
N THR A 91 1.51 9.61 9.26
CA THR A 91 0.91 10.86 8.83
C THR A 91 1.31 11.12 7.38
N GLN A 92 0.34 11.03 6.46
CA GLN A 92 0.49 11.63 5.14
C GLN A 92 0.57 13.14 5.32
N THR A 93 1.57 13.81 4.76
CA THR A 93 1.84 15.23 5.02
C THR A 93 1.26 16.16 3.96
N LYS A 94 1.03 15.62 2.75
CA LYS A 94 0.44 16.34 1.62
C LYS A 94 -0.32 15.38 0.70
N ALA A 95 -1.22 15.92 -0.13
CA ALA A 95 -1.93 15.15 -1.14
C ALA A 95 -0.96 14.67 -2.24
N PRO A 96 -0.92 13.37 -2.57
CA PRO A 96 -0.38 12.92 -3.83
C PRO A 96 -1.33 13.29 -4.98
N MET A 97 -0.84 13.21 -6.24
CA MET A 97 -1.68 13.48 -7.41
C MET A 97 -2.85 12.48 -7.52
N HIS A 98 -2.61 11.22 -7.21
CA HIS A 98 -3.62 10.17 -7.08
C HIS A 98 -3.59 9.58 -5.66
N PRO A 99 -4.69 9.04 -5.14
CA PRO A 99 -4.70 8.43 -3.82
C PRO A 99 -3.70 7.29 -3.74
N GLU A 100 -2.62 7.49 -2.99
CA GLU A 100 -1.55 6.53 -2.76
C GLU A 100 -1.58 6.02 -1.32
N ALA A 101 -0.93 4.87 -1.08
CA ALA A 101 -1.11 4.13 0.15
C ALA A 101 0.19 3.87 0.91
N TYR A 102 0.05 3.73 2.22
CA TYR A 102 1.12 3.45 3.15
C TYR A 102 0.67 2.49 4.25
N GLY A 103 1.60 1.80 4.86
CA GLY A 103 1.29 0.96 6.02
C GLY A 103 2.38 -0.03 6.40
N ILE A 104 1.95 -1.20 6.85
CA ILE A 104 2.80 -2.25 7.42
C ILE A 104 2.82 -3.43 6.46
N PHE A 105 4.00 -4.00 6.23
CA PHE A 105 4.10 -5.37 5.73
C PHE A 105 4.56 -6.30 6.85
N PHE A 106 4.22 -7.58 6.75
CA PHE A 106 4.52 -8.62 7.71
C PHE A 106 4.69 -9.98 7.01
N ALA A 107 5.08 -11.00 7.74
CA ALA A 107 5.39 -12.33 7.20
C ALA A 107 6.44 -12.28 6.07
N GLY A 108 7.38 -11.32 6.17
CA GLY A 108 8.41 -11.11 5.14
C GLY A 108 9.47 -12.18 5.13
N SER A 109 9.76 -12.71 3.94
CA SER A 109 10.87 -13.64 3.68
C SER A 109 11.52 -13.33 2.33
N ASN A 110 12.81 -13.62 2.20
CA ASN A 110 13.59 -13.42 0.97
C ASN A 110 13.44 -12.02 0.36
N LEU A 111 13.31 -10.97 1.20
CA LEU A 111 12.91 -9.62 0.76
C LEU A 111 13.88 -8.99 -0.23
N ASP A 112 15.14 -9.40 -0.23
CA ASP A 112 16.22 -8.97 -1.13
C ASP A 112 16.36 -9.84 -2.38
N LYS A 113 15.56 -10.92 -2.52
CA LYS A 113 15.66 -11.93 -3.58
C LYS A 113 14.46 -11.88 -4.54
N PRO A 114 14.59 -12.48 -5.75
CA PRO A 114 13.46 -12.53 -6.71
C PRO A 114 12.21 -13.25 -6.17
N ASP A 115 12.39 -14.25 -5.30
CA ASP A 115 11.35 -15.05 -4.66
C ASP A 115 10.85 -14.44 -3.34
N GLN A 116 10.95 -13.12 -3.19
CA GLN A 116 10.42 -12.40 -2.04
C GLN A 116 8.97 -12.76 -1.75
N SER A 117 8.62 -12.86 -0.47
CA SER A 117 7.24 -13.06 -0.07
C SER A 117 6.92 -12.22 1.16
N TYR A 118 5.78 -11.53 1.14
CA TYR A 118 5.27 -10.76 2.28
C TYR A 118 3.79 -10.42 2.09
N ALA A 119 3.05 -10.35 3.20
CA ALA A 119 1.72 -9.75 3.22
C ALA A 119 1.82 -8.27 3.60
N TYR A 120 0.88 -7.45 3.13
CA TYR A 120 0.85 -6.04 3.52
C TYR A 120 -0.56 -5.52 3.74
N PHE A 121 -0.68 -4.70 4.77
CA PHE A 121 -1.87 -3.97 5.16
C PHE A 121 -1.58 -2.48 5.03
N ILE A 122 -2.31 -1.80 4.14
CA ILE A 122 -2.10 -0.39 3.82
C ILE A 122 -3.43 0.37 3.78
N VAL A 123 -3.33 1.66 4.06
CA VAL A 123 -4.44 2.62 3.96
C VAL A 123 -4.05 3.74 3.02
N ARG A 124 -5.05 4.47 2.51
CA ARG A 124 -4.84 5.65 1.68
C ARG A 124 -5.76 6.81 2.08
N GLY A 125 -5.40 8.02 1.67
CA GLY A 125 -6.04 9.27 2.09
C GLY A 125 -7.49 9.45 1.65
N ASP A 126 -8.05 8.56 0.82
CA ASP A 126 -9.47 8.56 0.46
C ASP A 126 -10.35 7.70 1.39
N GLY A 127 -9.82 7.23 2.52
CA GLY A 127 -10.58 6.50 3.52
C GLY A 127 -10.68 4.99 3.29
N LYS A 128 -9.79 4.42 2.48
CA LYS A 128 -9.79 3.00 2.13
C LYS A 128 -8.59 2.26 2.68
N PHE A 129 -8.76 0.95 2.85
CA PHE A 129 -7.68 0.02 3.16
C PHE A 129 -7.69 -1.17 2.21
N LEU A 130 -6.58 -1.89 2.14
CA LEU A 130 -6.49 -3.20 1.49
C LEU A 130 -5.52 -4.12 2.25
N VAL A 131 -5.64 -5.43 1.97
CA VAL A 131 -4.64 -6.44 2.34
C VAL A 131 -4.30 -7.26 1.11
N ASN A 132 -3.03 -7.36 0.80
CA ASN A 132 -2.52 -8.18 -0.30
C ASN A 132 -1.36 -9.06 0.18
N HIS A 133 -1.05 -10.08 -0.60
CA HIS A 133 0.15 -10.89 -0.47
C HIS A 133 0.97 -10.80 -1.75
N ARG A 134 2.25 -10.48 -1.62
CA ARG A 134 3.22 -10.51 -2.71
C ARG A 134 4.06 -11.80 -2.64
N ALA A 135 4.18 -12.49 -3.76
CA ALA A 135 5.03 -13.66 -3.94
C ALA A 135 5.82 -13.48 -5.25
N GLY A 136 7.12 -13.17 -5.15
CA GLY A 136 7.92 -12.74 -6.28
C GLY A 136 7.33 -11.50 -6.94
N ASP A 137 7.03 -11.61 -8.24
CA ASP A 137 6.40 -10.53 -9.03
C ASP A 137 4.86 -10.57 -8.98
N GLN A 138 4.27 -11.61 -8.40
CA GLN A 138 2.82 -11.76 -8.31
C GLN A 138 2.26 -11.05 -7.09
N VAL A 139 1.09 -10.43 -7.26
CA VAL A 139 0.33 -9.83 -6.16
C VAL A 139 -1.03 -10.49 -6.07
N HIS A 140 -1.28 -11.17 -4.96
CA HIS A 140 -2.55 -11.82 -4.65
C HIS A 140 -3.40 -10.88 -3.81
N LYS A 141 -4.58 -10.53 -4.31
CA LYS A 141 -5.55 -9.70 -3.57
C LYS A 141 -6.26 -10.56 -2.52
N LEU A 142 -6.06 -10.25 -1.25
CA LEU A 142 -6.74 -10.93 -0.14
C LEU A 142 -7.97 -10.14 0.31
N ILE A 143 -7.83 -8.83 0.48
CA ILE A 143 -8.93 -7.90 0.71
C ILE A 143 -8.75 -6.74 -0.27
N PRO A 144 -9.69 -6.52 -1.21
CA PRO A 144 -9.60 -5.43 -2.16
C PRO A 144 -9.74 -4.07 -1.47
N TRP A 145 -9.54 -2.97 -2.20
CA TRP A 145 -9.81 -1.63 -1.68
C TRP A 145 -11.21 -1.53 -1.10
N THR A 146 -11.28 -1.37 0.22
CA THR A 146 -12.52 -1.33 1.01
C THR A 146 -12.57 -0.03 1.77
N GLU A 147 -13.66 0.72 1.63
CA GLU A 147 -13.91 1.93 2.42
C GLU A 147 -14.26 1.56 3.87
N ASN A 148 -13.70 2.30 4.83
CA ASN A 148 -14.00 2.10 6.24
C ASN A 148 -13.89 3.42 7.00
N ALA A 149 -14.87 3.70 7.84
CA ALA A 149 -14.93 4.94 8.62
C ALA A 149 -13.79 5.08 9.65
N ALA A 150 -13.12 3.97 10.02
CA ALA A 150 -11.94 4.02 10.89
C ALA A 150 -10.70 4.60 10.20
N VAL A 151 -10.67 4.63 8.85
CA VAL A 151 -9.58 5.24 8.10
C VAL A 151 -9.83 6.72 7.96
N VAL A 152 -9.01 7.53 8.62
CA VAL A 152 -9.10 9.00 8.53
C VAL A 152 -8.79 9.44 7.11
N LYS A 153 -9.74 10.15 6.50
CA LYS A 153 -9.58 10.76 5.17
C LYS A 153 -8.65 11.98 5.26
N ALA A 154 -7.91 12.22 4.19
CA ALA A 154 -7.08 13.40 4.09
C ALA A 154 -7.95 14.67 4.10
N ASP A 155 -7.47 15.68 4.81
CA ASP A 155 -8.07 17.01 4.84
C ASP A 155 -7.81 17.80 3.53
N ALA A 156 -8.28 19.04 3.46
CA ALA A 156 -8.08 19.91 2.30
C ALA A 156 -6.60 20.19 1.97
N ASN A 157 -5.68 19.99 2.94
CA ASN A 157 -4.25 20.13 2.75
C ASN A 157 -3.58 18.79 2.39
N GLY A 158 -4.35 17.72 2.25
CA GLY A 158 -3.88 16.39 1.98
C GLY A 158 -3.32 15.65 3.18
N LYS A 159 -3.53 16.15 4.41
CA LYS A 159 -3.02 15.53 5.63
C LYS A 159 -4.00 14.48 6.18
N ALA A 160 -3.46 13.31 6.53
CA ALA A 160 -4.19 12.27 7.23
C ALA A 160 -3.25 11.53 8.18
N THR A 161 -3.69 11.29 9.40
CA THR A 161 -2.94 10.48 10.38
C THR A 161 -3.73 9.24 10.72
N ASN A 162 -3.12 8.07 10.54
CA ASN A 162 -3.71 6.79 10.86
C ASN A 162 -2.72 5.93 11.66
N LYS A 163 -3.18 5.31 12.75
CA LYS A 163 -2.45 4.24 13.43
C LYS A 163 -2.88 2.92 12.85
N LEU A 164 -1.95 2.18 12.27
CA LEU A 164 -2.19 0.84 11.76
C LEU A 164 -1.68 -0.19 12.76
N THR A 165 -2.43 -1.29 12.88
CA THR A 165 -2.01 -2.43 13.69
C THR A 165 -2.32 -3.75 12.98
N VAL A 166 -1.32 -4.61 12.91
CA VAL A 166 -1.45 -6.03 12.55
C VAL A 166 -1.39 -6.81 13.86
N ASP A 167 -2.46 -7.52 14.17
CA ASP A 167 -2.57 -8.31 15.40
C ASP A 167 -2.66 -9.81 15.07
N ALA A 168 -1.53 -10.49 15.21
CA ALA A 168 -1.36 -11.92 15.02
C ALA A 168 -1.23 -12.65 16.36
N THR A 169 -1.99 -12.23 17.38
CA THR A 169 -1.98 -12.87 18.71
C THR A 169 -2.91 -14.06 18.81
N LYS A 170 -3.81 -14.25 17.86
CA LYS A 170 -4.70 -15.42 17.76
C LYS A 170 -4.07 -16.49 16.87
N ALA A 171 -4.22 -17.75 17.24
CA ALA A 171 -3.63 -18.87 16.50
C ALA A 171 -4.29 -19.11 15.13
N ASP A 172 -5.54 -18.72 14.97
CA ASP A 172 -6.36 -19.00 13.78
C ASP A 172 -6.52 -17.82 12.83
N SER A 173 -6.27 -16.58 13.31
CA SER A 173 -6.59 -15.37 12.55
C SER A 173 -5.61 -14.23 12.80
N ILE A 174 -5.39 -13.43 11.77
CA ILE A 174 -4.67 -12.14 11.82
C ILE A 174 -5.71 -11.03 11.66
N ARG A 175 -5.74 -10.11 12.61
CA ARG A 175 -6.64 -8.96 12.63
C ARG A 175 -5.93 -7.71 12.19
N PHE A 176 -6.64 -6.87 11.44
CA PHE A 176 -6.17 -5.59 10.93
C PHE A 176 -6.97 -4.48 11.58
N LEU A 177 -6.26 -3.54 12.23
CA LEU A 177 -6.92 -2.44 12.92
C LEU A 177 -6.41 -1.10 12.40
N VAL A 178 -7.31 -0.15 12.26
CA VAL A 178 -7.00 1.26 12.01
C VAL A 178 -7.55 2.08 13.17
N ASN A 179 -6.71 2.90 13.76
CA ASN A 179 -7.08 3.78 14.89
C ASN A 179 -7.78 3.02 16.05
N GLY A 180 -7.34 1.78 16.29
CA GLY A 180 -7.89 0.92 17.35
C GLY A 180 -9.15 0.14 16.95
N THR A 181 -9.77 0.43 15.81
CA THR A 181 -10.94 -0.27 15.30
C THR A 181 -10.53 -1.41 14.38
N GLN A 182 -11.02 -2.62 14.60
CA GLN A 182 -10.80 -3.74 13.69
C GLN A 182 -11.56 -3.48 12.39
N VAL A 183 -10.83 -3.41 11.28
CA VAL A 183 -11.40 -3.20 9.93
C VAL A 183 -11.53 -4.52 9.16
N ALA A 184 -10.72 -5.52 9.49
CA ALA A 184 -10.78 -6.84 8.87
C ALA A 184 -10.07 -7.91 9.73
N ALA A 185 -10.28 -9.17 9.35
CA ALA A 185 -9.49 -10.31 9.80
C ALA A 185 -9.38 -11.34 8.67
N LEU A 186 -8.27 -12.07 8.64
CA LEU A 186 -8.01 -13.16 7.69
C LEU A 186 -7.57 -14.42 8.48
N PRO A 187 -7.94 -15.62 8.02
CA PRO A 187 -7.35 -16.85 8.55
C PRO A 187 -5.83 -16.87 8.36
N VAL A 188 -5.09 -17.32 9.35
CA VAL A 188 -3.62 -17.47 9.26
C VAL A 188 -3.22 -18.33 8.05
N SER A 189 -4.04 -19.36 7.72
CA SER A 189 -3.77 -20.26 6.57
C SER A 189 -3.69 -19.56 5.21
N GLN A 190 -4.28 -18.36 5.06
CA GLN A 190 -4.17 -17.56 3.83
C GLN A 190 -2.85 -16.77 3.75
N LEU A 191 -2.09 -16.75 4.83
CA LEU A 191 -0.88 -15.93 5.00
C LEU A 191 0.33 -16.79 5.40
N GLY A 192 0.30 -18.08 5.07
CA GLY A 192 1.29 -19.06 5.52
C GLY A 192 1.16 -19.27 7.03
N ASN A 193 2.23 -18.96 7.78
CA ASN A 193 2.19 -18.97 9.24
C ASN A 193 2.05 -17.57 9.85
N GLY A 194 1.98 -16.53 9.00
CA GLY A 194 1.91 -15.13 9.42
C GLY A 194 3.19 -14.56 10.05
N HIS A 195 4.26 -15.35 10.15
CA HIS A 195 5.52 -14.98 10.78
C HIS A 195 6.60 -14.60 9.77
N GLY A 196 7.59 -13.83 10.21
CA GLY A 196 8.69 -13.37 9.38
C GLY A 196 9.08 -11.93 9.70
N ILE A 197 9.72 -11.27 8.74
CA ILE A 197 10.14 -9.87 8.88
C ILE A 197 8.90 -8.97 8.80
N VAL A 198 8.89 -7.96 9.68
CA VAL A 198 7.89 -6.90 9.69
C VAL A 198 8.57 -5.58 9.31
N GLY A 199 7.91 -4.77 8.49
CA GLY A 199 8.43 -3.49 8.06
C GLY A 199 7.35 -2.54 7.54
N LEU A 200 7.80 -1.52 6.86
CA LEU A 200 6.98 -0.44 6.33
C LEU A 200 6.80 -0.59 4.82
N ARG A 201 5.62 -0.26 4.33
CA ARG A 201 5.34 -0.12 2.91
C ARG A 201 4.86 1.30 2.62
N VAL A 202 5.50 1.95 1.64
CA VAL A 202 5.12 3.27 1.15
C VAL A 202 5.02 3.20 -0.37
N ASN A 203 3.86 3.52 -0.90
CA ASN A 203 3.63 3.56 -2.34
C ASN A 203 4.33 4.78 -2.97
N HIS A 204 4.23 4.92 -4.30
CA HIS A 204 4.95 5.96 -5.04
C HIS A 204 4.38 7.37 -4.76
N ASN A 205 5.23 8.38 -4.99
CA ASN A 205 4.86 9.82 -4.91
C ASN A 205 4.25 10.27 -3.59
N LEU A 206 4.56 9.57 -2.49
CA LEU A 206 4.10 9.91 -1.15
C LEU A 206 5.13 10.68 -0.35
N ASP A 207 4.61 11.51 0.56
CA ASP A 207 5.35 12.20 1.59
C ASP A 207 4.68 11.88 2.93
N VAL A 208 5.35 11.08 3.76
CA VAL A 208 4.79 10.58 5.01
C VAL A 208 5.78 10.68 6.16
N HIS A 209 5.25 11.05 7.32
CA HIS A 209 5.94 10.86 8.60
C HIS A 209 5.46 9.56 9.24
N VAL A 210 6.40 8.68 9.57
CA VAL A 210 6.15 7.37 10.17
C VAL A 210 6.67 7.40 11.60
N GLY A 211 5.80 7.17 12.56
CA GLY A 211 6.21 6.93 13.94
C GLY A 211 6.94 5.60 14.11
N ASP A 212 7.37 5.32 15.31
CA ASP A 212 8.07 4.06 15.61
C ASP A 212 7.25 2.84 15.17
N LEU A 213 7.90 1.92 14.47
CA LEU A 213 7.36 0.60 14.21
C LEU A 213 7.57 -0.25 15.46
N THR A 214 6.51 -0.40 16.25
CA THR A 214 6.54 -1.19 17.49
C THR A 214 6.10 -2.63 17.21
N ILE A 215 6.91 -3.60 17.63
CA ILE A 215 6.60 -5.03 17.55
C ILE A 215 6.62 -5.60 18.96
N ALA A 216 5.43 -5.94 19.47
CA ALA A 216 5.26 -6.60 20.75
C ALA A 216 5.08 -8.10 20.52
N LYS A 217 6.04 -8.90 20.96
CA LYS A 217 6.01 -10.37 20.95
C LYS A 217 5.35 -10.85 22.25
N LYS A 218 4.51 -11.88 22.15
CA LYS A 218 3.84 -12.51 23.30
C LYS A 218 4.41 -13.89 23.54
#